data_a2fb90e5c65ad368a5796d23892a050e
#
_entry.id   a2fb90e5c65ad368a5796d23892a050e
#
_cell.length_a   1.000
_cell.length_b   1.000
_cell.length_c   1.000
_cell.angle_alpha   90.00
_cell.angle_beta   90.00
_cell.angle_gamma   90.00
#
_symmetry.space_group_name_H-M   'P 1'
#
loop_
_entity.id
_entity.type
_entity.pdbx_description
1 polymer ?
#
loop_
_entity_poly.entity_id
_entity_poly.type
_entity_poly.pdbx_seq_one_letter_code
_entity_poly.pdbx_strand_id
1 'polypeptide(L)'
;MINIENTLSKIEEKKQIKKENLLSSAYNLFIKKGINDTSISDIVNEAGVAKGTFYLYFKDKWEIHEAVIIEKSKKLFNDAIDKTAKKNLKSFPDKLISIIDYIIDV
;
A
#
# COMPACT_ATOMS: atom_id res chain seq x y z
N MET A 1 -23.42 13.11 23.20
CA MET A 1 -23.59 11.70 22.80
C MET A 1 -22.46 11.29 21.86
N ILE A 2 -21.66 10.32 22.26
CA ILE A 2 -20.51 9.87 21.45
C ILE A 2 -21.06 9.01 20.30
N ASN A 3 -20.81 9.41 19.06
CA ASN A 3 -21.17 8.63 17.90
C ASN A 3 -20.13 7.51 17.73
N ILE A 4 -20.53 6.27 18.02
CA ILE A 4 -19.66 5.08 17.94
C ILE A 4 -19.10 4.89 16.52
N GLU A 5 -19.90 5.14 15.50
CA GLU A 5 -19.45 5.04 14.10
C GLU A 5 -18.31 6.00 13.78
N ASN A 6 -18.39 7.25 14.23
CA ASN A 6 -17.31 8.22 14.04
C ASN A 6 -16.03 7.82 14.82
N THR A 7 -16.19 7.23 16.00
CA THR A 7 -15.07 6.77 16.81
C THR A 7 -14.36 5.60 16.14
N LEU A 8 -15.11 4.62 15.64
CA LEU A 8 -14.57 3.49 14.90
C LEU A 8 -13.87 3.92 13.61
N SER A 9 -14.47 4.86 12.88
CA SER A 9 -13.89 5.43 11.66
C SER A 9 -12.54 6.11 11.93
N LYS A 10 -12.43 6.87 13.02
CA LYS A 10 -11.18 7.52 13.43
C LYS A 10 -10.11 6.50 13.82
N ILE A 11 -10.49 5.42 14.48
CA ILE A 11 -9.56 4.34 14.85
C ILE A 11 -9.02 3.66 13.60
N GLU A 12 -9.88 3.37 12.62
CA GLU A 12 -9.49 2.77 11.35
C GLU A 12 -8.58 3.68 10.53
N GLU A 13 -8.85 4.99 10.50
CA GLU A 13 -8.00 5.98 9.85
C GLU A 13 -6.60 6.00 10.47
N LYS A 14 -6.49 6.00 11.79
CA LYS A 14 -5.21 5.96 12.48
C LYS A 14 -4.42 4.69 12.17
N LYS A 15 -5.10 3.55 12.12
CA LYS A 15 -4.48 2.27 11.76
C LYS A 15 -3.97 2.31 10.31
N GLN A 16 -4.77 2.85 9.40
CA GLN A 16 -4.40 2.96 7.99
C GLN A 16 -3.19 3.88 7.80
N ILE A 17 -3.14 5.00 8.52
CA ILE A 17 -2.01 5.93 8.49
C ILE A 17 -0.73 5.25 8.97
N LYS A 18 -0.78 4.50 10.05
CA LYS A 18 0.37 3.74 10.57
C LYS A 18 0.86 2.69 9.58
N LYS A 19 -0.07 1.98 8.96
CA LYS A 19 0.25 0.98 7.93
C LYS A 19 0.91 1.63 6.71
N GLU A 20 0.38 2.76 6.25
CA GLU A 20 0.94 3.51 5.13
C GLU A 20 2.34 4.04 5.44
N ASN A 21 2.54 4.54 6.67
CA ASN A 21 3.86 4.99 7.12
C ASN A 21 4.88 3.85 7.12
N LEU A 22 4.47 2.65 7.56
CA LEU A 22 5.32 1.46 7.49
C LEU A 22 5.66 1.10 6.05
N LEU A 23 4.69 1.10 5.16
CA LEU A 23 4.91 0.80 3.74
C LEU A 23 5.84 1.81 3.07
N SER A 24 5.63 3.11 3.32
CA SER A 24 6.47 4.17 2.77
C SER A 24 7.90 4.10 3.29
N SER A 25 8.06 3.85 4.58
CA SER A 25 9.38 3.72 5.22
C SER A 25 10.12 2.50 4.70
N ALA A 26 9.44 1.37 4.58
CA ALA A 26 10.02 0.16 4.02
C ALA A 26 10.45 0.37 2.57
N TYR A 27 9.61 0.98 1.76
CA TYR A 27 9.93 1.31 0.36
C TYR A 27 11.19 2.16 0.26
N ASN A 28 11.27 3.24 1.02
CA ASN A 28 12.43 4.13 1.01
C ASN A 28 13.72 3.41 1.42
N LEU A 29 13.65 2.58 2.45
CA LEU A 29 14.82 1.82 2.93
C LEU A 29 15.23 0.73 1.95
N PHE A 30 14.27 0.03 1.34
CA PHE A 30 14.57 -1.02 0.37
C PHE A 30 15.22 -0.46 -0.89
N ILE A 31 14.83 0.73 -1.32
CA ILE A 31 15.48 1.43 -2.44
C ILE A 31 16.89 1.88 -2.03
N LYS A 32 17.03 2.43 -0.84
CA LYS A 32 18.28 3.05 -0.38
C LYS A 32 19.37 2.02 -0.09
N LYS A 33 19.04 0.91 0.56
CA LYS A 33 20.03 -0.07 0.99
C LYS A 33 19.66 -1.53 0.75
N GLY A 34 18.56 -1.79 0.08
CA GLY A 34 18.12 -3.14 -0.26
C GLY A 34 17.42 -3.86 0.89
N ILE A 35 16.67 -4.92 0.55
CA ILE A 35 15.90 -5.68 1.52
C ILE A 35 16.78 -6.45 2.51
N ASN A 36 17.92 -6.98 2.05
CA ASN A 36 18.80 -7.76 2.91
C ASN A 36 19.42 -6.92 4.01
N ASP A 37 19.75 -5.66 3.72
CA ASP A 37 20.39 -4.74 4.65
C ASP A 37 19.39 -3.89 5.45
N THR A 38 18.11 -4.11 5.28
CA THR A 38 17.04 -3.41 6.01
C THR A 38 16.47 -4.33 7.07
N SER A 39 16.45 -3.88 8.32
CA SER A 39 15.82 -4.60 9.44
C SER A 39 14.42 -4.07 9.71
N ILE A 40 13.62 -4.86 10.44
CA ILE A 40 12.32 -4.39 10.95
C ILE A 40 12.51 -3.18 11.87
N SER A 41 13.57 -3.19 12.68
CA SER A 41 13.91 -2.05 13.54
C SER A 41 14.17 -0.77 12.74
N ASP A 42 14.85 -0.87 11.62
CA ASP A 42 15.07 0.26 10.72
C ASP A 42 13.75 0.82 10.20
N ILE A 43 12.84 -0.05 9.80
CA ILE A 43 11.53 0.33 9.24
C ILE A 43 10.68 1.05 10.28
N VAL A 44 10.57 0.49 11.49
CA VAL A 44 9.73 1.08 12.54
C VAL A 44 10.32 2.40 13.06
N ASN A 45 11.64 2.51 13.12
CA ASN A 45 12.29 3.75 13.52
C ASN A 45 12.02 4.87 12.51
N GLU A 46 12.11 4.57 11.22
CA GLU A 46 11.82 5.54 10.18
C GLU A 46 10.33 5.90 10.13
N ALA A 47 9.46 4.94 10.33
CA ALA A 47 8.01 5.15 10.36
C ALA A 47 7.53 5.88 11.63
N GLY A 48 8.36 5.93 12.68
CA GLY A 48 8.00 6.54 13.95
C GLY A 48 6.98 5.73 14.73
N VAL A 49 6.99 4.41 14.62
CA VAL A 49 6.07 3.53 15.33
C VAL A 49 6.83 2.50 16.17
N ALA A 50 6.13 1.88 17.12
CA ALA A 50 6.69 0.81 17.93
C ALA A 50 6.80 -0.49 17.11
N LYS A 51 7.76 -1.35 17.47
CA LYS A 51 7.97 -2.63 16.79
C LYS A 51 6.74 -3.54 16.86
N GLY A 52 6.00 -3.51 17.97
CA GLY A 52 4.74 -4.23 18.10
C GLY A 52 3.69 -3.81 17.09
N THR A 53 3.70 -2.53 16.69
CA THR A 53 2.79 -2.02 15.66
C THR A 53 3.08 -2.66 14.30
N PHE A 54 4.35 -2.89 13.96
CA PHE A 54 4.72 -3.62 12.74
C PHE A 54 4.06 -4.99 12.69
N TYR A 55 4.16 -5.75 13.78
CA TYR A 55 3.63 -7.12 13.84
C TYR A 55 2.10 -7.19 13.87
N LEU A 56 1.40 -6.08 14.07
CA LEU A 56 -0.05 -6.03 13.87
C LEU A 56 -0.45 -6.13 12.39
N TYR A 57 0.43 -5.70 11.49
CA TYR A 57 0.13 -5.63 10.06
C TYR A 57 0.91 -6.61 9.21
N PHE A 58 2.14 -6.94 9.61
CA PHE A 58 3.04 -7.77 8.82
C PHE A 58 3.73 -8.79 9.71
N LYS A 59 3.85 -9.98 9.20
CA LYS A 59 4.49 -11.10 9.88
C LYS A 59 6.01 -10.94 9.97
N ASP A 60 6.62 -10.47 8.88
CA ASP A 60 8.06 -10.29 8.75
C ASP A 60 8.38 -9.26 7.66
N LYS A 61 9.67 -9.02 7.42
CA LYS A 61 10.07 -8.03 6.41
C LYS A 61 9.78 -8.47 4.97
N TRP A 62 9.66 -9.77 4.72
CA TRP A 62 9.33 -10.29 3.39
C TRP A 62 7.87 -10.01 3.06
N GLU A 63 6.99 -10.10 4.04
CA GLU A 63 5.58 -9.77 3.87
C GLU A 63 5.37 -8.28 3.56
N ILE A 64 6.06 -7.39 4.29
CA ILE A 64 5.97 -5.96 3.96
C ILE A 64 6.61 -5.65 2.61
N HIS A 65 7.68 -6.33 2.24
CA HIS A 65 8.30 -6.21 0.92
C HIS A 65 7.32 -6.56 -0.20
N GLU A 66 6.61 -7.68 -0.05
CA GLU A 66 5.57 -8.09 -1.00
C GLU A 66 4.44 -7.06 -1.08
N ALA A 67 3.99 -6.55 0.06
CA ALA A 67 2.96 -5.51 0.12
C ALA A 67 3.39 -4.22 -0.58
N VAL A 68 4.65 -3.82 -0.43
CA VAL A 68 5.23 -2.65 -1.11
C VAL A 68 5.23 -2.86 -2.63
N ILE A 69 5.65 -4.03 -3.08
CA ILE A 69 5.66 -4.37 -4.52
C ILE A 69 4.25 -4.29 -5.10
N ILE A 70 3.28 -4.88 -4.41
CA ILE A 70 1.88 -4.87 -4.85
C ILE A 70 1.34 -3.44 -4.94
N GLU A 71 1.58 -2.63 -3.92
CA GLU A 71 1.10 -1.25 -3.89
C GLU A 71 1.71 -0.41 -5.01
N LYS A 72 3.01 -0.51 -5.23
CA LYS A 72 3.71 0.25 -6.28
C LYS A 72 3.32 -0.24 -7.67
N SER A 73 3.12 -1.53 -7.85
CA SER A 73 2.65 -2.11 -9.12
C SER A 73 1.24 -1.63 -9.47
N LYS A 74 0.34 -1.59 -8.49
CA LYS A 74 -1.01 -1.04 -8.67
C LYS A 74 -0.98 0.42 -9.10
N LYS A 75 -0.15 1.22 -8.44
CA LYS A 75 -0.03 2.65 -8.77
C LYS A 75 0.48 2.86 -10.18
N LEU A 76 1.54 2.15 -10.58
CA LEU A 76 2.09 2.22 -11.95
C LEU A 76 1.05 1.79 -12.99
N PHE A 77 0.30 0.73 -12.70
CA PHE A 77 -0.72 0.21 -13.59
C PHE A 77 -1.87 1.20 -13.74
N ASN A 78 -2.33 1.81 -12.64
CA ASN A 78 -3.36 2.84 -12.65
C ASN A 78 -2.91 4.08 -13.45
N ASP A 79 -1.68 4.55 -13.24
CA ASP A 79 -1.14 5.68 -13.97
C ASP A 79 -1.03 5.39 -15.46
N ALA A 80 -0.60 4.20 -15.82
CA ALA A 80 -0.52 3.77 -17.22
C ALA A 80 -1.90 3.68 -17.87
N ILE A 81 -2.90 3.17 -17.15
CA ILE A 81 -4.28 3.11 -17.63
C ILE A 81 -4.87 4.51 -17.77
N ASP A 82 -4.68 5.40 -16.81
CA ASP A 82 -5.17 6.78 -16.87
C ASP A 82 -4.58 7.53 -18.08
N LYS A 83 -3.31 7.33 -18.36
CA LYS A 83 -2.65 7.95 -19.50
C LYS A 83 -3.11 7.36 -20.83
N THR A 84 -3.37 6.06 -20.90
CA THR A 84 -3.74 5.35 -22.12
C THR A 84 -5.26 5.31 -22.32
N ALA A 85 -6.02 5.21 -21.23
CA ALA A 85 -7.46 5.05 -21.25
C ALA A 85 -8.20 6.27 -21.77
N LYS A 86 -7.70 7.47 -21.52
CA LYS A 86 -8.27 8.70 -22.08
C LYS A 86 -8.12 8.75 -23.60
N LYS A 87 -7.18 7.99 -24.17
CA LYS A 87 -6.92 7.95 -25.62
C LYS A 87 -7.49 6.71 -26.32
N ASN A 88 -7.65 5.58 -25.65
CA ASN A 88 -7.91 4.27 -26.28
C ASN A 88 -8.98 3.39 -25.65
N LEU A 89 -9.74 3.88 -24.66
CA LEU A 89 -10.81 3.08 -24.03
C LEU A 89 -11.89 2.60 -25.03
N LYS A 90 -12.06 3.32 -26.12
CA LYS A 90 -13.02 2.95 -27.18
C LYS A 90 -12.59 1.75 -28.01
N SER A 91 -11.33 1.32 -27.94
CA SER A 91 -10.77 0.22 -28.71
C SER A 91 -10.64 -1.09 -27.95
N PHE A 92 -10.92 -1.11 -26.63
CA PHE A 92 -10.88 -2.32 -25.83
C PHE A 92 -12.29 -2.92 -25.64
N PRO A 93 -12.43 -4.26 -25.70
CA PRO A 93 -13.70 -4.90 -25.37
C PRO A 93 -14.12 -4.59 -23.93
N ASP A 94 -15.42 -4.36 -23.71
CA ASP A 94 -15.97 -4.08 -22.37
C ASP A 94 -15.57 -5.15 -21.35
N LYS A 95 -15.45 -6.39 -21.79
CA LYS A 95 -15.03 -7.52 -20.97
C LYS A 95 -13.60 -7.36 -20.44
N LEU A 96 -12.70 -6.83 -21.25
CA LEU A 96 -11.32 -6.56 -20.84
C LEU A 96 -11.26 -5.39 -19.84
N ILE A 97 -12.06 -4.36 -20.06
CA ILE A 97 -12.17 -3.21 -19.17
C ILE A 97 -12.70 -3.65 -17.81
N SER A 98 -13.69 -4.54 -17.77
CA SER A 98 -14.23 -5.09 -16.52
C SER A 98 -13.18 -5.89 -15.73
N ILE A 99 -12.35 -6.67 -16.40
CA ILE A 99 -11.25 -7.42 -15.78
C ILE A 99 -10.21 -6.46 -15.20
N ILE A 100 -9.86 -5.43 -15.94
CA ILE A 100 -8.91 -4.40 -15.49
C ILE A 100 -9.46 -3.64 -14.27
N ASP A 101 -10.73 -3.23 -14.29
CA ASP A 101 -11.39 -2.59 -13.15
C ASP A 101 -11.40 -3.49 -11.92
N TYR A 102 -11.66 -4.78 -12.10
CA TYR A 102 -11.62 -5.75 -11.01
C TYR A 102 -10.23 -5.86 -10.38
N ILE A 103 -9.18 -5.90 -11.18
CA ILE A 103 -7.81 -5.98 -10.71
C ILE A 103 -7.41 -4.70 -9.98
N ILE A 104 -7.87 -3.54 -10.44
CA ILE A 104 -7.57 -2.24 -9.84
C ILE A 104 -8.28 -2.05 -8.50
N ASP A 105 -9.52 -2.54 -8.37
CA ASP A 105 -10.33 -2.40 -7.15
C ASP A 105 -9.96 -3.38 -6.03
N VAL A 106 -9.10 -4.34 -6.30
CA VAL A 106 -8.65 -5.32 -5.29
C VAL A 106 -7.39 -4.82 -4.53
#